data_ef9aaaec0d6c05a55bbcf0015bf347a0
#
_entry.id   ef9aaaec0d6c05a55bbcf0015bf347a0
#
_cell.length_a   1.000
_cell.length_b   1.000
_cell.length_c   1.000
_cell.angle_alpha   90.00
_cell.angle_beta   90.00
_cell.angle_gamma   90.00
#
_symmetry.space_group_name_H-M   'P 1'
#
loop_
_entity.id
_entity.type
_entity.pdbx_description
1 polymer ?
#
loop_
_entity_poly.entity_id
_entity_poly.type
_entity_poly.pdbx_seq_one_letter_code
_entity_poly.pdbx_strand_id
1 'polypeptide(L)'
;MDKLLHTSLFRAILKSLNRKVVSEKRLQTYFLKFARLITALCDDTDCLSALHTLNYTQIQFRFLLSRIHEPSVSLPPYIHRVVDMTLEFICLEKELLYHRIEHPRSFISEPAFTSPLHWSKHYPAISVSEILCGLDRMTPPPFVLADGSTAPFNLVVRVFENTLHVLSLIHI
;
A
#
# COMPACT_ATOMS: atom_id res chain seq x y z
N MET A 1 10.24 -13.62 -12.64
CA MET A 1 10.76 -12.45 -13.38
C MET A 1 10.06 -12.18 -14.70
N ASP A 2 9.67 -13.18 -15.47
CA ASP A 2 9.19 -12.95 -16.85
C ASP A 2 7.71 -12.61 -17.03
N LYS A 3 6.89 -12.66 -15.98
CA LYS A 3 5.43 -12.47 -16.11
C LYS A 3 5.04 -11.14 -16.79
N LEU A 4 5.73 -10.05 -16.50
CA LEU A 4 5.44 -8.72 -17.07
C LEU A 4 5.83 -8.60 -18.55
N LEU A 5 6.86 -9.31 -19.00
CA LEU A 5 7.30 -9.34 -20.40
C LEU A 5 6.41 -10.23 -21.28
N HIS A 6 5.63 -11.12 -20.67
CA HIS A 6 4.65 -11.95 -21.39
C HIS A 6 3.27 -11.29 -21.52
N THR A 7 3.13 -10.05 -21.09
CA THR A 7 1.86 -9.30 -21.18
C THR A 7 1.48 -8.95 -22.61
N SER A 8 0.18 -8.71 -22.81
CA SER A 8 -0.34 -8.27 -24.10
C SER A 8 0.25 -6.93 -24.54
N LEU A 9 0.60 -6.03 -23.60
CA LEU A 9 1.22 -4.75 -23.90
C LEU A 9 2.60 -4.95 -24.53
N PHE A 10 3.50 -5.65 -23.86
CA PHE A 10 4.86 -5.88 -24.33
C PHE A 10 4.88 -6.57 -25.69
N ARG A 11 4.07 -7.62 -25.84
CA ARG A 11 3.91 -8.34 -27.12
C ARG A 11 3.34 -7.47 -28.24
N ALA A 12 2.40 -6.56 -27.92
CA ALA A 12 1.80 -5.66 -28.90
C ALA A 12 2.83 -4.65 -29.44
N ILE A 13 3.68 -4.09 -28.55
CA ILE A 13 4.76 -3.19 -28.94
C ILE A 13 5.79 -3.93 -29.83
N LEU A 14 6.21 -5.13 -29.43
CA LEU A 14 7.10 -5.97 -30.26
C LEU A 14 6.52 -6.29 -31.65
N LYS A 15 5.23 -6.61 -31.72
CA LYS A 15 4.54 -6.85 -33.00
C LYS A 15 4.51 -5.59 -33.87
N SER A 16 4.34 -4.41 -33.24
CA SER A 16 4.33 -3.14 -33.98
C SER A 16 5.70 -2.84 -34.58
N LEU A 17 6.81 -3.14 -33.90
CA LEU A 17 8.17 -3.06 -34.45
C LEU A 17 8.33 -3.96 -35.70
N ASN A 18 7.62 -5.09 -35.77
CA ASN A 18 7.61 -6.01 -36.90
C ASN A 18 6.51 -5.68 -37.91
N ARG A 19 6.11 -4.42 -38.05
CA ARG A 19 5.12 -3.90 -39.03
C ARG A 19 3.68 -4.40 -38.82
N LYS A 20 3.36 -5.02 -37.69
CA LYS A 20 1.97 -5.41 -37.33
C LYS A 20 1.39 -4.41 -36.33
N VAL A 21 1.09 -3.21 -36.79
CA VAL A 21 0.63 -2.12 -35.95
C VAL A 21 -0.70 -2.46 -35.28
N VAL A 22 -0.73 -2.29 -33.95
CA VAL A 22 -1.92 -2.49 -33.12
C VAL A 22 -2.63 -1.14 -32.98
N SER A 23 -3.97 -1.12 -32.99
CA SER A 23 -4.74 0.11 -32.84
C SER A 23 -4.54 0.75 -31.45
N GLU A 24 -4.59 2.10 -31.42
CA GLU A 24 -4.39 2.90 -30.20
C GLU A 24 -5.31 2.45 -29.05
N LYS A 25 -6.62 2.26 -29.32
CA LYS A 25 -7.61 1.81 -28.34
C LYS A 25 -7.25 0.47 -27.69
N ARG A 26 -6.74 -0.49 -28.47
CA ARG A 26 -6.28 -1.79 -27.94
C ARG A 26 -5.02 -1.63 -27.10
N LEU A 27 -4.10 -0.77 -27.53
CA LEU A 27 -2.85 -0.53 -26.80
C LEU A 27 -3.13 0.14 -25.46
N GLN A 28 -4.05 1.10 -25.38
CA GLN A 28 -4.51 1.70 -24.13
C GLN A 28 -5.14 0.65 -23.19
N THR A 29 -5.97 -0.25 -23.73
CA THR A 29 -6.55 -1.35 -22.93
C THR A 29 -5.45 -2.28 -22.38
N TYR A 30 -4.42 -2.56 -23.17
CA TYR A 30 -3.29 -3.40 -22.73
C TYR A 30 -2.43 -2.69 -21.67
N PHE A 31 -2.25 -1.36 -21.81
CA PHE A 31 -1.59 -0.54 -20.77
C PHE A 31 -2.33 -0.60 -19.44
N LEU A 32 -3.64 -0.41 -19.43
CA LEU A 32 -4.43 -0.48 -18.19
C LEU A 32 -4.34 -1.86 -17.52
N LYS A 33 -4.35 -2.94 -18.30
CA LYS A 33 -4.16 -4.30 -17.76
C LYS A 33 -2.74 -4.47 -17.19
N PHE A 34 -1.74 -3.93 -17.86
CA PHE A 34 -0.36 -3.98 -17.41
C PHE A 34 -0.16 -3.19 -16.11
N ALA A 35 -0.72 -1.99 -16.02
CA ALA A 35 -0.69 -1.18 -14.81
C ALA A 35 -1.29 -1.92 -13.61
N ARG A 36 -2.48 -2.52 -13.76
CA ARG A 36 -3.10 -3.35 -12.71
C ARG A 36 -2.23 -4.52 -12.26
N LEU A 37 -1.52 -5.16 -13.19
CA LEU A 37 -0.60 -6.26 -12.85
C LEU A 37 0.61 -5.77 -12.06
N ILE A 38 1.15 -4.59 -12.37
CA ILE A 38 2.24 -3.99 -11.61
C ILE A 38 1.76 -3.63 -10.20
N THR A 39 0.62 -2.94 -10.06
CA THR A 39 0.07 -2.58 -8.73
C THR A 39 -0.16 -3.83 -7.89
N ALA A 40 -0.78 -4.88 -8.43
CA ALA A 40 -0.95 -6.14 -7.72
C ALA A 40 0.39 -6.78 -7.34
N LEU A 41 1.41 -6.74 -8.20
CA LEU A 41 2.76 -7.23 -7.89
C LEU A 41 3.37 -6.47 -6.69
N CYS A 42 3.20 -5.14 -6.66
CA CYS A 42 3.73 -4.29 -5.59
C CYS A 42 2.99 -4.49 -4.25
N ASP A 43 1.72 -4.90 -4.29
CA ASP A 43 0.92 -5.16 -3.09
C ASP A 43 1.15 -6.56 -2.51
N ASP A 44 1.25 -7.58 -3.37
CA ASP A 44 1.26 -9.00 -2.96
C ASP A 44 2.68 -9.56 -2.74
N THR A 45 3.72 -8.85 -3.20
CA THR A 45 5.09 -9.37 -3.23
C THR A 45 5.98 -8.59 -2.26
N ASP A 46 7.03 -9.26 -1.74
CA ASP A 46 8.11 -8.57 -1.03
C ASP A 46 8.68 -7.41 -1.85
N CYS A 47 8.85 -6.25 -1.19
CA CYS A 47 9.27 -5.00 -1.84
C CYS A 47 10.56 -5.15 -2.67
N LEU A 48 11.54 -5.92 -2.18
CA LEU A 48 12.79 -6.12 -2.91
C LEU A 48 12.58 -6.96 -4.17
N SER A 49 11.80 -8.03 -4.10
CA SER A 49 11.45 -8.87 -5.26
C SER A 49 10.64 -8.09 -6.29
N ALA A 50 9.71 -7.23 -5.83
CA ALA A 50 8.96 -6.33 -6.70
C ALA A 50 9.90 -5.33 -7.40
N LEU A 51 10.82 -4.67 -6.67
CA LEU A 51 11.81 -3.75 -7.23
C LEU A 51 12.71 -4.43 -8.27
N HIS A 52 13.20 -5.63 -7.99
CA HIS A 52 14.00 -6.39 -8.97
C HIS A 52 13.21 -6.66 -10.26
N THR A 53 11.95 -7.07 -10.13
CA THR A 53 11.06 -7.33 -11.28
C THR A 53 10.78 -6.06 -12.08
N LEU A 54 10.52 -4.94 -11.40
CA LEU A 54 10.28 -3.64 -12.04
C LEU A 54 11.54 -3.10 -12.72
N ASN A 55 12.72 -3.21 -12.08
CA ASN A 55 14.00 -2.81 -12.67
C ASN A 55 14.28 -3.58 -13.97
N TYR A 56 14.12 -4.90 -13.95
CA TYR A 56 14.31 -5.71 -15.14
C TYR A 56 13.30 -5.32 -16.25
N THR A 57 12.04 -5.16 -15.90
CA THR A 57 10.99 -4.74 -16.84
C THR A 57 11.29 -3.37 -17.43
N GLN A 58 11.73 -2.41 -16.61
CA GLN A 58 12.11 -1.07 -17.06
C GLN A 58 13.25 -1.10 -18.08
N ILE A 59 14.27 -1.92 -17.85
CA ILE A 59 15.39 -2.10 -18.79
C ILE A 59 14.87 -2.62 -20.13
N GLN A 60 13.95 -3.59 -20.14
CA GLN A 60 13.40 -4.14 -21.37
C GLN A 60 12.56 -3.11 -22.13
N PHE A 61 11.76 -2.29 -21.45
CA PHE A 61 11.01 -1.21 -22.09
C PHE A 61 11.92 -0.09 -22.62
N ARG A 62 13.02 0.25 -21.91
CA ARG A 62 14.02 1.19 -22.42
C ARG A 62 14.71 0.66 -23.68
N PHE A 63 15.02 -0.61 -23.71
CA PHE A 63 15.54 -1.25 -24.92
C PHE A 63 14.54 -1.18 -26.08
N LEU A 64 13.25 -1.43 -25.84
CA LEU A 64 12.22 -1.23 -26.86
C LEU A 64 12.15 0.21 -27.34
N LEU A 65 12.22 1.18 -26.42
CA LEU A 65 12.19 2.61 -26.75
C LEU A 65 13.37 3.00 -27.64
N SER A 66 14.59 2.52 -27.35
CA SER A 66 15.75 2.78 -28.19
C SER A 66 15.56 2.24 -29.61
N ARG A 67 14.98 1.06 -29.75
CA ARG A 67 14.68 0.49 -31.07
C ARG A 67 13.58 1.25 -31.82
N ILE A 68 12.59 1.78 -31.11
CA ILE A 68 11.53 2.61 -31.68
C ILE A 68 12.10 3.92 -32.25
N HIS A 69 13.16 4.47 -31.63
CA HIS A 69 13.83 5.69 -32.09
C HIS A 69 14.85 5.45 -33.24
N GLU A 70 15.04 4.22 -33.70
CA GLU A 70 15.89 3.97 -34.84
C GLU A 70 15.32 4.64 -36.11
N PRO A 71 16.13 5.33 -36.92
CA PRO A 71 15.67 6.02 -38.13
C PRO A 71 14.99 5.12 -39.16
N SER A 72 15.26 3.84 -39.11
CA SER A 72 14.67 2.81 -40.00
C SER A 72 13.25 2.42 -39.59
N VAL A 73 12.80 2.81 -38.40
CA VAL A 73 11.52 2.40 -37.82
C VAL A 73 10.54 3.57 -37.88
N SER A 74 9.50 3.43 -38.68
CA SER A 74 8.41 4.41 -38.75
C SER A 74 7.18 3.83 -38.05
N LEU A 75 6.89 4.33 -36.84
CA LEU A 75 5.74 3.92 -36.02
C LEU A 75 4.81 5.10 -35.74
N PRO A 76 3.51 4.83 -35.54
CA PRO A 76 2.58 5.86 -35.13
C PRO A 76 2.98 6.48 -33.78
N PRO A 77 2.80 7.81 -33.57
CA PRO A 77 3.22 8.54 -32.35
C PRO A 77 2.61 8.02 -31.06
N TYR A 78 1.42 7.40 -31.12
CA TYR A 78 0.78 6.84 -29.93
C TYR A 78 1.53 5.62 -29.34
N ILE A 79 2.35 4.92 -30.14
CA ILE A 79 3.18 3.80 -29.64
C ILE A 79 4.30 4.35 -28.76
N HIS A 80 4.98 5.42 -29.19
CA HIS A 80 5.98 6.11 -28.40
C HIS A 80 5.38 6.58 -27.06
N ARG A 81 4.24 7.27 -27.13
CA ARG A 81 3.53 7.78 -25.95
C ARG A 81 3.20 6.67 -24.94
N VAL A 82 2.71 5.52 -25.40
CA VAL A 82 2.38 4.41 -24.50
C VAL A 82 3.62 3.79 -23.88
N VAL A 83 4.74 3.70 -24.58
CA VAL A 83 6.01 3.23 -24.01
C VAL A 83 6.53 4.21 -22.96
N ASP A 84 6.49 5.51 -23.23
CA ASP A 84 6.89 6.54 -22.29
C ASP A 84 6.00 6.53 -21.03
N MET A 85 4.67 6.48 -21.17
CA MET A 85 3.73 6.31 -20.06
C MET A 85 4.00 5.05 -19.24
N THR A 86 4.40 3.95 -19.90
CA THR A 86 4.73 2.70 -19.22
C THR A 86 5.99 2.84 -18.37
N LEU A 87 7.02 3.48 -18.92
CA LEU A 87 8.28 3.75 -18.21
C LEU A 87 8.06 4.70 -17.03
N GLU A 88 7.28 5.76 -17.21
CA GLU A 88 6.91 6.69 -16.15
C GLU A 88 6.13 5.97 -15.03
N PHE A 89 5.13 5.16 -15.38
CA PHE A 89 4.36 4.38 -14.41
C PHE A 89 5.25 3.43 -13.60
N ILE A 90 6.19 2.72 -14.24
CA ILE A 90 7.17 1.87 -13.54
C ILE A 90 8.03 2.70 -12.59
N CYS A 91 8.46 3.91 -12.98
CA CYS A 91 9.24 4.78 -12.09
C CYS A 91 8.44 5.18 -10.85
N LEU A 92 7.18 5.62 -11.00
CA LEU A 92 6.32 6.01 -9.89
C LEU A 92 6.06 4.86 -8.91
N GLU A 93 5.79 3.65 -9.40
CA GLU A 93 5.61 2.47 -8.55
C GLU A 93 6.90 2.10 -7.80
N LYS A 94 8.07 2.27 -8.41
CA LYS A 94 9.36 2.09 -7.74
C LYS A 94 9.58 3.12 -6.64
N GLU A 95 9.27 4.39 -6.88
CA GLU A 95 9.34 5.46 -5.87
C GLU A 95 8.43 5.14 -4.68
N LEU A 96 7.21 4.66 -4.94
CA LEU A 96 6.29 4.22 -3.89
C LEU A 96 6.86 3.05 -3.07
N LEU A 97 7.50 2.07 -3.73
CA LEU A 97 8.15 0.95 -3.03
C LEU A 97 9.36 1.42 -2.21
N TYR A 98 10.19 2.33 -2.71
CA TYR A 98 11.27 2.93 -1.93
C TYR A 98 10.73 3.67 -0.71
N HIS A 99 9.68 4.46 -0.88
CA HIS A 99 9.04 5.16 0.24
C HIS A 99 8.46 4.18 1.28
N ARG A 100 7.90 3.05 0.83
CA ARG A 100 7.42 1.97 1.71
C ARG A 100 8.56 1.31 2.51
N ILE A 101 9.75 1.17 1.90
CA ILE A 101 10.94 0.62 2.56
C ILE A 101 11.51 1.61 3.59
N GLU A 102 11.57 2.90 3.25
CA GLU A 102 12.10 3.95 4.13
C GLU A 102 11.15 4.26 5.29
N HIS A 103 9.84 4.19 5.06
CA HIS A 103 8.81 4.54 6.03
C HIS A 103 7.79 3.41 6.24
N PRO A 104 8.22 2.21 6.70
CA PRO A 104 7.33 1.04 6.78
C PRO A 104 6.11 1.29 7.68
N ARG A 105 6.26 2.07 8.76
CA ARG A 105 5.15 2.41 9.67
C ARG A 105 4.01 3.20 9.01
N SER A 106 4.28 3.94 7.95
CA SER A 106 3.25 4.69 7.22
C SER A 106 2.33 3.80 6.36
N PHE A 107 2.77 2.58 6.06
CA PHE A 107 2.06 1.61 5.20
C PHE A 107 1.57 0.36 5.95
N ILE A 108 2.03 0.17 7.18
CA ILE A 108 1.47 -0.85 8.07
C ILE A 108 0.20 -0.23 8.65
N SER A 109 -0.96 -0.60 8.14
CA SER A 109 -2.17 -0.55 8.96
C SER A 109 -1.87 -1.46 10.13
N GLU A 110 -1.53 -0.92 11.30
CA GLU A 110 -1.51 -1.73 12.51
C GLU A 110 -2.86 -2.45 12.51
N PRO A 111 -2.90 -3.79 12.51
CA PRO A 111 -4.15 -4.48 12.68
C PRO A 111 -4.75 -3.90 13.95
N ALA A 112 -5.91 -3.26 13.82
CA ALA A 112 -6.59 -2.67 14.96
C ALA A 112 -6.59 -3.75 16.03
N PHE A 113 -5.79 -3.54 17.10
CA PHE A 113 -5.67 -4.54 18.16
C PHE A 113 -7.08 -4.73 18.73
N THR A 114 -7.70 -5.81 18.31
CA THR A 114 -8.99 -6.21 18.85
C THR A 114 -8.68 -7.05 20.08
N SER A 115 -8.88 -6.47 21.25
CA SER A 115 -8.69 -7.20 22.50
C SER A 115 -9.57 -8.43 22.53
N PRO A 116 -9.04 -9.61 22.90
CA PRO A 116 -9.85 -10.80 23.13
C PRO A 116 -10.62 -10.74 24.45
N LEU A 117 -10.39 -9.70 25.28
CA LEU A 117 -11.03 -9.55 26.58
C LEU A 117 -12.38 -8.84 26.43
N HIS A 118 -13.37 -9.37 27.11
CA HIS A 118 -14.68 -8.76 27.22
C HIS A 118 -15.06 -8.61 28.69
N TRP A 119 -15.73 -7.49 29.01
CA TRP A 119 -16.31 -7.37 30.33
C TRP A 119 -17.42 -8.39 30.55
N SER A 120 -17.41 -9.07 31.70
CA SER A 120 -18.39 -10.10 32.01
C SER A 120 -19.78 -9.50 32.19
N LYS A 121 -20.80 -10.13 31.58
CA LYS A 121 -22.21 -9.71 31.70
C LYS A 121 -22.76 -9.84 33.13
N HIS A 122 -22.06 -10.52 34.03
CA HIS A 122 -22.46 -10.65 35.45
C HIS A 122 -22.20 -9.39 36.26
N TYR A 123 -21.37 -8.48 35.75
CA TYR A 123 -21.02 -7.24 36.43
C TYR A 123 -21.51 -6.05 35.60
N PRO A 124 -22.18 -5.06 36.21
CA PRO A 124 -22.60 -3.86 35.50
C PRO A 124 -21.40 -3.05 35.02
N ALA A 125 -21.56 -2.30 33.95
CA ALA A 125 -20.49 -1.44 33.40
C ALA A 125 -20.00 -0.38 34.41
N ILE A 126 -20.85 0.04 35.32
CA ILE A 126 -20.50 0.98 36.41
C ILE A 126 -19.37 0.46 37.29
N SER A 127 -19.22 -0.85 37.45
CA SER A 127 -18.10 -1.43 38.20
C SER A 127 -16.75 -1.15 37.55
N VAL A 128 -16.67 -1.06 36.21
CA VAL A 128 -15.45 -0.64 35.51
C VAL A 128 -15.15 0.82 35.82
N SER A 129 -16.16 1.69 35.79
CA SER A 129 -16.01 3.13 36.12
C SER A 129 -15.52 3.33 37.54
N GLU A 130 -16.06 2.58 38.51
CA GLU A 130 -15.63 2.64 39.89
C GLU A 130 -14.17 2.22 40.08
N ILE A 131 -13.74 1.16 39.42
CA ILE A 131 -12.33 0.71 39.41
C ILE A 131 -11.44 1.80 38.83
N LEU A 132 -11.81 2.36 37.65
CA LEU A 132 -11.02 3.38 36.98
C LEU A 132 -10.93 4.67 37.82
N CYS A 133 -12.03 5.11 38.45
CA CYS A 133 -12.04 6.23 39.36
C CYS A 133 -11.18 5.96 40.60
N GLY A 134 -11.16 4.73 41.11
CA GLY A 134 -10.26 4.32 42.19
C GLY A 134 -8.79 4.42 41.82
N LEU A 135 -8.44 3.92 40.62
CA LEU A 135 -7.08 3.97 40.11
C LEU A 135 -6.61 5.42 39.81
N ASP A 136 -7.48 6.28 39.30
CA ASP A 136 -7.16 7.68 39.01
C ASP A 136 -6.79 8.49 40.27
N ARG A 137 -7.31 8.08 41.42
CA ARG A 137 -7.02 8.72 42.72
C ARG A 137 -5.74 8.22 43.40
N MET A 138 -5.07 7.23 42.85
CA MET A 138 -3.82 6.71 43.40
C MET A 138 -2.66 7.68 43.21
N THR A 139 -1.75 7.70 44.19
CA THR A 139 -0.53 8.52 44.16
C THR A 139 0.67 7.61 44.43
N PRO A 140 1.62 7.44 43.50
CA PRO A 140 1.68 8.04 42.17
C PRO A 140 0.61 7.47 41.23
N PRO A 141 0.23 8.20 40.13
CA PRO A 141 -0.76 7.75 39.17
C PRO A 141 -0.28 6.47 38.48
N PRO A 142 -1.15 5.43 38.34
CA PRO A 142 -0.76 4.13 37.82
C PRO A 142 -0.59 4.10 36.28
N PHE A 143 -1.15 5.09 35.57
CA PHE A 143 -1.09 5.19 34.14
C PHE A 143 -0.24 6.38 33.69
N VAL A 144 0.79 6.08 32.89
CA VAL A 144 1.70 7.07 32.34
C VAL A 144 1.80 6.88 30.80
N LEU A 145 2.05 7.98 30.10
CA LEU A 145 2.35 7.98 28.68
C LEU A 145 3.79 7.51 28.43
N ALA A 146 4.13 7.25 27.18
CA ALA A 146 5.48 6.80 26.79
C ALA A 146 6.60 7.80 27.15
N ASP A 147 6.26 9.08 27.32
CA ASP A 147 7.17 10.14 27.77
C ASP A 147 7.28 10.23 29.30
N GLY A 148 6.59 9.36 30.04
CA GLY A 148 6.56 9.35 31.50
C GLY A 148 5.57 10.32 32.14
N SER A 149 4.85 11.14 31.38
CA SER A 149 3.80 12.01 31.87
C SER A 149 2.56 11.23 32.29
N THR A 150 1.76 11.76 33.23
CA THR A 150 0.50 11.15 33.68
C THR A 150 -0.50 11.08 32.51
N ALA A 151 -1.07 9.90 32.26
CA ALA A 151 -2.10 9.73 31.27
C ALA A 151 -3.40 10.45 31.66
N PRO A 152 -4.03 11.27 30.78
CA PRO A 152 -5.32 11.89 31.07
C PRO A 152 -6.40 10.83 31.32
N PHE A 153 -7.25 11.02 32.31
CA PHE A 153 -8.28 10.07 32.72
C PHE A 153 -9.21 9.65 31.54
N ASN A 154 -9.62 10.61 30.72
CA ASN A 154 -10.45 10.34 29.54
C ASN A 154 -9.75 9.42 28.50
N LEU A 155 -8.42 9.48 28.38
CA LEU A 155 -7.66 8.58 27.54
C LEU A 155 -7.64 7.17 28.13
N VAL A 156 -7.42 7.05 29.44
CA VAL A 156 -7.45 5.75 30.15
C VAL A 156 -8.82 5.10 29.97
N VAL A 157 -9.91 5.84 30.19
CA VAL A 157 -11.29 5.33 30.00
C VAL A 157 -11.48 4.79 28.58
N ARG A 158 -11.10 5.54 27.55
CA ARG A 158 -11.22 5.10 26.14
C ARG A 158 -10.43 3.83 25.85
N VAL A 159 -9.22 3.70 26.39
CA VAL A 159 -8.42 2.48 26.23
C VAL A 159 -9.14 1.28 26.85
N PHE A 160 -9.71 1.42 28.03
CA PHE A 160 -10.48 0.35 28.69
C PHE A 160 -11.77 0.03 27.95
N GLU A 161 -12.52 1.02 27.45
CA GLU A 161 -13.70 0.83 26.62
C GLU A 161 -13.37 -0.03 25.40
N ASN A 162 -12.30 0.33 24.69
CA ASN A 162 -11.85 -0.40 23.51
C ASN A 162 -11.33 -1.80 23.84
N THR A 163 -10.60 -1.94 24.97
CA THR A 163 -10.01 -3.22 25.38
C THR A 163 -11.05 -4.22 25.87
N LEU A 164 -12.05 -3.75 26.62
CA LEU A 164 -13.08 -4.59 27.25
C LEU A 164 -14.39 -4.62 26.46
N HIS A 165 -14.46 -3.93 25.32
CA HIS A 165 -15.65 -3.81 24.47
C HIS A 165 -16.89 -3.33 25.26
N VAL A 166 -16.69 -2.39 26.17
CA VAL A 166 -17.76 -1.75 26.97
C VAL A 166 -18.13 -0.45 26.32
N LEU A 167 -19.43 -0.22 26.11
CA LEU A 167 -19.91 1.02 25.51
C LEU A 167 -20.05 2.13 26.58
N SER A 168 -19.38 3.26 26.30
CA SER A 168 -19.63 4.58 26.94
C SER A 168 -19.60 4.58 28.48
N LEU A 169 -18.41 4.40 29.06
CA LEU A 169 -18.18 4.59 30.50
C LEU A 169 -18.19 6.08 30.91
N ILE A 170 -18.13 7.01 29.94
CA ILE A 170 -18.02 8.46 30.18
C ILE A 170 -19.38 9.09 30.54
N HIS A 171 -20.49 8.42 30.27
CA HIS A 171 -21.84 8.94 30.49
C HIS A 171 -22.58 8.34 31.70
N ILE A 172 -21.83 7.73 32.63
CA ILE A 172 -22.39 7.22 33.89
C ILE A 172 -22.06 8.22 35.06
#